data_26cc5ef4e944c5ff926f4c914178691f
#
_entry.id   26cc5ef4e944c5ff926f4c914178691f
#
_cell.length_a   1.000
_cell.length_b   1.000
_cell.length_c   1.000
_cell.angle_alpha   90.00
_cell.angle_beta   90.00
_cell.angle_gamma   90.00
#
_symmetry.space_group_name_H-M   'P 1'
#
loop_
_entity.id
_entity.type
_entity.pdbx_description
1 polymer ?
#
loop_
_entity_poly.entity_id
_entity_poly.type
_entity_poly.pdbx_seq_one_letter_code
_entity_poly.pdbx_strand_id
1 'polypeptide(L)'
;QMCIRDRGSSMIDEGIRSEIIGIVNYGIIALIQLELGYADRVDITNEKALELYDKYMTVTKNLMYAKNHDYDEAWRGMRTSSYTDLILMKICRTKQIENHEGVTQVSEGVDANYMDMINYSLFGLIKIEYGE
;
A
#
# COMPACT_ATOMS: atom_id res chain seq x y z
N GLN A 1 2.70 -17.70 -1.38
CA GLN A 1 3.07 -16.78 -2.48
C GLN A 1 4.41 -17.13 -3.10
N MET A 2 5.42 -17.39 -2.29
CA MET A 2 6.75 -17.79 -2.81
C MET A 2 6.68 -19.08 -3.59
N CYS A 3 5.89 -20.04 -3.14
CA CYS A 3 5.71 -21.31 -3.87
C CYS A 3 5.09 -21.08 -5.25
N ILE A 4 4.15 -20.15 -5.37
CA ILE A 4 3.53 -19.80 -6.65
C ILE A 4 4.57 -19.21 -7.58
N ARG A 5 5.41 -18.30 -7.08
CA ARG A 5 6.45 -17.67 -7.87
C ARG A 5 7.47 -18.68 -8.41
N ASP A 6 7.82 -19.66 -7.60
CA ASP A 6 8.80 -20.67 -7.97
C ASP A 6 8.31 -21.60 -9.08
N ARG A 7 7.01 -21.70 -9.29
CA ARG A 7 6.42 -22.57 -10.32
C ARG A 7 6.55 -22.01 -11.73
N GLY A 8 6.81 -20.73 -11.88
CA GLY A 8 7.07 -20.12 -13.18
C GLY A 8 5.94 -20.23 -14.20
N SER A 9 4.69 -20.23 -13.76
CA SER A 9 3.54 -20.33 -14.65
C SER A 9 2.77 -19.02 -14.72
N SER A 10 1.81 -18.93 -15.67
CA SER A 10 0.94 -17.75 -15.79
C SER A 10 0.10 -17.49 -14.54
N MET A 11 -0.15 -18.53 -13.76
CA MET A 11 -0.85 -18.38 -12.48
C MET A 11 -0.08 -17.52 -11.50
N ILE A 12 1.24 -17.43 -11.64
CA ILE A 12 2.05 -16.58 -10.79
C ILE A 12 1.66 -15.13 -10.96
N ASP A 13 1.49 -14.68 -12.20
CA ASP A 13 1.13 -13.29 -12.46
C ASP A 13 -0.22 -12.95 -11.87
N GLU A 14 -1.19 -13.85 -12.01
CA GLU A 14 -2.50 -13.68 -11.40
C GLU A 14 -2.41 -13.67 -9.88
N GLY A 15 -1.60 -14.58 -9.31
CA GLY A 15 -1.38 -14.64 -7.88
C GLY A 15 -0.73 -13.39 -7.34
N ILE A 16 0.31 -12.90 -8.02
CA ILE A 16 1.00 -11.66 -7.63
C ILE A 16 0.04 -10.48 -7.72
N ARG A 17 -0.73 -10.39 -8.79
CA ARG A 17 -1.70 -9.31 -8.95
C ARG A 17 -2.72 -9.28 -7.83
N SER A 18 -3.28 -10.43 -7.49
CA SER A 18 -4.24 -10.54 -6.39
C SER A 18 -3.62 -10.14 -5.05
N GLU A 19 -2.38 -10.56 -4.81
CA GLU A 19 -1.69 -10.22 -3.56
C GLU A 19 -1.44 -8.73 -3.47
N ILE A 20 -1.05 -8.08 -4.57
CA ILE A 20 -0.81 -6.64 -4.58
C ILE A 20 -2.12 -5.88 -4.38
N ILE A 21 -3.21 -6.33 -5.01
CA ILE A 21 -4.54 -5.75 -4.77
C ILE A 21 -4.90 -5.86 -3.28
N GLY A 22 -4.59 -7.01 -2.67
CA GLY A 22 -4.78 -7.19 -1.23
C GLY A 22 -4.02 -6.17 -0.40
N ILE A 23 -2.78 -5.88 -0.77
CA ILE A 23 -1.97 -4.86 -0.07
C ILE A 23 -2.65 -3.49 -0.14
N VAL A 24 -3.16 -3.12 -1.31
CA VAL A 24 -3.89 -1.85 -1.46
C VAL A 24 -5.09 -1.81 -0.53
N ASN A 25 -5.90 -2.85 -0.54
CA ASN A 25 -7.13 -2.88 0.26
C ASN A 25 -6.82 -2.90 1.76
N TYR A 26 -5.88 -3.73 2.19
CA TYR A 26 -5.50 -3.77 3.60
C TYR A 26 -4.84 -2.47 4.06
N GLY A 27 -4.08 -1.82 3.18
CA GLY A 27 -3.50 -0.52 3.48
C GLY A 27 -4.58 0.54 3.73
N ILE A 28 -5.60 0.57 2.89
CA ILE A 28 -6.74 1.49 3.08
C ILE A 28 -7.48 1.16 4.38
N ILE A 29 -7.72 -0.12 4.66
CA ILE A 29 -8.36 -0.53 5.91
C ILE A 29 -7.53 -0.09 7.11
N ALA A 30 -6.21 -0.23 7.03
CA ALA A 30 -5.33 0.23 8.11
C ALA A 30 -5.45 1.73 8.34
N LEU A 31 -5.53 2.53 7.27
CA LEU A 31 -5.73 3.97 7.40
C LEU A 31 -7.07 4.30 8.06
N ILE A 32 -8.12 3.58 7.70
CA ILE A 32 -9.43 3.74 8.33
C ILE A 32 -9.34 3.42 9.83
N GLN A 33 -8.64 2.34 10.19
CA GLN A 33 -8.46 1.96 11.58
C GLN A 33 -7.67 2.99 12.37
N LEU A 34 -6.70 3.64 11.75
CA LEU A 34 -5.97 4.72 12.42
C LEU A 34 -6.88 5.90 12.76
N GLU A 35 -7.86 6.18 11.91
CA GLU A 35 -8.84 7.24 12.18
C GLU A 35 -9.84 6.83 13.25
N LEU A 36 -10.41 5.63 13.15
CA LEU A 36 -11.52 5.19 14.01
C LEU A 36 -11.07 4.51 15.29
N GLY A 37 -9.82 4.04 15.33
CA GLY A 37 -9.34 3.21 16.41
C GLY A 37 -9.71 1.75 16.22
N TYR A 38 -9.17 0.90 17.08
CA TYR A 38 -9.40 -0.54 17.05
C TYR A 38 -10.82 -0.89 17.50
N ALA A 39 -11.43 -1.86 16.83
CA ALA A 39 -12.75 -2.37 17.21
C ALA A 39 -12.75 -3.90 17.13
N ASP A 40 -13.35 -4.55 18.13
CA ASP A 40 -13.49 -6.01 18.19
C ASP A 40 -14.60 -6.53 17.31
N ARG A 41 -15.48 -5.67 16.86
CA ARG A 41 -16.67 -6.03 16.09
C ARG A 41 -16.98 -4.93 15.08
N VAL A 42 -17.88 -5.25 14.16
CA VAL A 42 -18.36 -4.27 13.17
C VAL A 42 -19.10 -3.16 13.91
N ASP A 43 -18.60 -1.94 13.79
CA ASP A 43 -19.15 -0.77 14.49
C ASP A 43 -19.53 0.35 13.51
N ILE A 44 -19.42 0.14 12.21
CA ILE A 44 -19.80 1.12 11.20
C ILE A 44 -20.67 0.46 10.13
N THR A 45 -21.47 1.26 9.45
CA THR A 45 -22.28 0.78 8.33
C THR A 45 -21.43 0.55 7.10
N ASN A 46 -21.96 -0.24 6.16
CA ASN A 46 -21.30 -0.44 4.87
C ASN A 46 -21.11 0.87 4.12
N GLU A 47 -22.11 1.75 4.18
CA GLU A 47 -22.04 3.06 3.53
C GLU A 47 -20.93 3.91 4.10
N LYS A 48 -20.78 3.92 5.43
CA LYS A 48 -19.70 4.66 6.08
C LYS A 48 -18.34 4.06 5.74
N ALA A 49 -18.26 2.74 5.69
CA ALA A 49 -17.01 2.07 5.32
C ALA A 49 -16.58 2.45 3.91
N LEU A 50 -17.51 2.46 2.95
CA LEU A 50 -17.20 2.85 1.57
C LEU A 50 -16.82 4.33 1.47
N GLU A 51 -17.49 5.18 2.22
CA GLU A 51 -17.15 6.60 2.28
C GLU A 51 -15.71 6.81 2.76
N LEU A 52 -15.32 6.10 3.82
CA LEU A 52 -13.97 6.19 4.36
C LEU A 52 -12.94 5.59 3.39
N TYR A 53 -13.29 4.51 2.73
CA TYR A 53 -12.43 3.91 1.71
C TYR A 53 -12.13 4.92 0.61
N ASP A 54 -13.17 5.56 0.08
CA ASP A 54 -13.02 6.55 -1.00
C ASP A 54 -12.21 7.75 -0.52
N LYS A 55 -12.43 8.19 0.71
CA LYS A 55 -11.67 9.30 1.31
C LYS A 55 -10.17 8.98 1.31
N TYR A 56 -9.79 7.81 1.80
CA TYR A 56 -8.38 7.48 1.93
C TYR A 56 -7.74 7.12 0.60
N MET A 57 -8.50 6.57 -0.34
CA MET A 57 -8.01 6.44 -1.72
C MET A 57 -7.67 7.79 -2.32
N THR A 58 -8.54 8.78 -2.10
CA THR A 58 -8.32 10.15 -2.61
C THR A 58 -7.11 10.80 -1.96
N VAL A 59 -6.99 10.70 -0.64
CA VAL A 59 -5.84 11.27 0.07
C VAL A 59 -4.53 10.63 -0.40
N THR A 60 -4.52 9.31 -0.54
CA THR A 60 -3.35 8.57 -0.98
C THR A 60 -2.98 8.93 -2.42
N LYS A 61 -3.96 9.05 -3.29
CA LYS A 61 -3.76 9.44 -4.68
C LYS A 61 -3.19 10.86 -4.78
N ASN A 62 -3.69 11.78 -3.97
CA ASN A 62 -3.19 13.14 -3.96
C ASN A 62 -1.72 13.20 -3.52
N LEU A 63 -1.35 12.38 -2.55
CA LEU A 63 0.05 12.26 -2.14
C LEU A 63 0.91 11.74 -3.29
N MET A 64 0.42 10.76 -4.03
CA MET A 64 1.12 10.22 -5.19
C MET A 64 1.36 11.29 -6.25
N TYR A 65 0.34 12.08 -6.55
CA TYR A 65 0.48 13.17 -7.53
C TYR A 65 1.53 14.18 -7.09
N ALA A 66 1.54 14.55 -5.82
CA ALA A 66 2.54 15.49 -5.30
C ALA A 66 3.95 14.91 -5.43
N LYS A 67 4.13 13.65 -5.07
CA LYS A 67 5.44 12.99 -5.17
C LYS A 67 5.87 12.83 -6.63
N ASN A 68 4.95 12.49 -7.53
CA ASN A 68 5.27 12.39 -8.95
C ASN A 68 5.73 13.71 -9.52
N HIS A 69 5.09 14.79 -9.13
CA HIS A 69 5.51 16.12 -9.56
C HIS A 69 6.97 16.38 -9.14
N ASP A 70 7.32 16.02 -7.90
CA ASP A 70 8.64 16.28 -7.36
C ASP A 70 9.71 15.35 -7.94
N TYR A 71 9.37 14.11 -8.23
CA TYR A 71 10.33 13.08 -8.65
C TYR A 71 10.25 12.75 -10.14
N ASP A 72 9.48 13.51 -10.91
CA ASP A 72 9.42 13.43 -12.37
C ASP A 72 9.12 12.01 -12.86
N GLU A 73 8.15 11.36 -12.23
CA GLU A 73 7.68 10.02 -12.61
C GLU A 73 8.80 8.96 -12.64
N ALA A 74 9.72 9.05 -11.69
CA ALA A 74 10.83 8.10 -11.60
C ALA A 74 10.37 6.63 -11.53
N TRP A 75 9.13 6.40 -11.07
CA TRP A 75 8.57 5.06 -10.94
C TRP A 75 8.49 4.32 -12.28
N ARG A 76 8.43 5.03 -13.41
CA ARG A 76 8.31 4.39 -14.73
C ARG A 76 9.53 3.58 -15.09
N GLY A 77 10.71 3.98 -14.61
CA GLY A 77 11.94 3.26 -14.87
C GLY A 77 12.24 2.11 -13.93
N MET A 78 11.40 1.89 -12.93
CA MET A 78 11.65 0.87 -11.92
C MET A 78 11.11 -0.49 -12.35
N ARG A 79 11.80 -1.53 -11.92
CA ARG A 79 11.33 -2.91 -12.15
C ARG A 79 10.22 -3.25 -11.16
N THR A 80 9.34 -4.17 -11.57
CA THR A 80 8.26 -4.64 -10.69
C THR A 80 8.83 -5.18 -9.37
N SER A 81 9.95 -5.90 -9.42
CA SER A 81 10.58 -6.43 -8.20
C SER A 81 11.03 -5.34 -7.24
N SER A 82 11.37 -4.16 -7.76
CA SER A 82 11.79 -3.03 -6.91
C SER A 82 10.64 -2.54 -6.03
N TYR A 83 9.41 -2.61 -6.54
CA TYR A 83 8.24 -2.22 -5.73
C TYR A 83 8.01 -3.19 -4.59
N THR A 84 8.25 -4.48 -4.82
CA THR A 84 8.16 -5.47 -3.76
C THR A 84 9.14 -5.13 -2.63
N ASP A 85 10.37 -4.80 -2.98
CA ASP A 85 11.39 -4.43 -2.00
C ASP A 85 11.00 -3.18 -1.23
N LEU A 86 10.48 -2.16 -1.92
CA LEU A 86 10.04 -0.93 -1.28
C LEU A 86 8.87 -1.18 -0.33
N ILE A 87 7.92 -2.03 -0.72
CA ILE A 87 6.79 -2.39 0.13
C ILE A 87 7.29 -3.08 1.39
N LEU A 88 8.23 -4.02 1.25
CA LEU A 88 8.82 -4.71 2.39
C LEU A 88 9.52 -3.75 3.34
N MET A 89 10.24 -2.78 2.80
CA MET A 89 10.88 -1.74 3.61
C MET A 89 9.85 -0.96 4.43
N LYS A 90 8.72 -0.62 3.83
CA LYS A 90 7.66 0.12 4.53
C LYS A 90 6.99 -0.74 5.59
N ILE A 91 6.82 -2.03 5.34
CA ILE A 91 6.30 -2.96 6.34
C ILE A 91 7.24 -3.01 7.55
N CYS A 92 8.53 -3.15 7.32
CA CYS A 92 9.52 -3.16 8.39
C CYS A 92 9.52 -1.84 9.17
N ARG A 93 9.43 -0.73 8.45
CA ARG A 93 9.37 0.59 9.06
C ARG A 93 8.13 0.74 9.95
N THR A 94 6.99 0.28 9.47
CA THR A 94 5.75 0.31 10.23
C THR A 94 5.88 -0.50 11.52
N LYS A 95 6.47 -1.69 11.45
CA LYS A 95 6.72 -2.50 12.63
C LYS A 95 7.61 -1.80 13.64
N GLN A 96 8.66 -1.13 13.17
CA GLN A 96 9.54 -0.38 14.06
C GLN A 96 8.78 0.74 14.77
N ILE A 97 7.95 1.47 14.05
CA ILE A 97 7.16 2.55 14.62
C ILE A 97 6.19 2.00 15.67
N GLU A 98 5.51 0.90 15.38
CA GLU A 98 4.58 0.27 16.30
C GLU A 98 5.29 -0.24 17.56
N ASN A 99 6.48 -0.84 17.41
CA ASN A 99 7.26 -1.31 18.54
C ASN A 99 7.70 -0.19 19.49
N HIS A 100 7.78 1.03 18.97
CA HIS A 100 8.07 2.22 19.77
C HIS A 100 6.81 3.02 20.10
N GLU A 101 5.64 2.34 20.07
CA GLU A 101 4.33 2.90 20.41
C GLU A 101 3.98 4.13 19.57
N GLY A 102 4.39 4.12 18.31
CA GLY A 102 4.14 5.22 17.40
C GLY A 102 5.08 6.41 17.56
N VAL A 103 6.00 6.34 18.52
CA VAL A 103 6.96 7.43 18.73
C VAL A 103 8.07 7.32 17.70
N THR A 104 8.28 8.40 16.97
CA THR A 104 9.37 8.48 16.00
C THR A 104 9.85 9.92 15.92
N GLN A 105 11.15 10.07 15.72
CA GLN A 105 11.75 11.40 15.51
C GLN A 105 11.74 11.80 14.04
N VAL A 106 11.35 10.86 13.17
CA VAL A 106 11.21 11.12 11.74
C VAL A 106 9.81 11.66 11.51
N SER A 107 9.64 12.59 10.57
CA SER A 107 8.37 13.22 10.29
C SER A 107 7.33 12.27 9.70
N GLU A 108 7.76 11.15 9.11
CA GLU A 108 6.84 10.17 8.55
C GLU A 108 6.21 9.33 9.66
N GLY A 109 4.90 9.39 9.78
CA GLY A 109 4.14 8.55 10.69
C GLY A 109 3.72 7.24 10.06
N VAL A 110 2.96 6.45 10.81
CA VAL A 110 2.43 5.18 10.35
C VAL A 110 1.52 5.37 9.13
N ASP A 111 0.71 6.41 9.15
CA ASP A 111 -0.21 6.72 8.04
C ASP A 111 0.54 6.97 6.73
N ALA A 112 1.61 7.76 6.77
CA ALA A 112 2.41 8.03 5.57
C ALA A 112 3.04 6.75 5.03
N ASN A 113 3.48 5.85 5.91
CA ASN A 113 4.04 4.57 5.46
C ASN A 113 2.98 3.69 4.79
N TYR A 114 1.76 3.65 5.31
CA TYR A 114 0.68 2.91 4.66
C TYR A 114 0.34 3.50 3.31
N MET A 115 0.30 4.82 3.19
CA MET A 115 0.04 5.47 1.90
C MET A 115 1.13 5.17 0.88
N ASP A 116 2.39 5.15 1.29
CA ASP A 116 3.48 4.79 0.40
C ASP A 116 3.37 3.33 -0.07
N MET A 117 3.01 2.41 0.83
CA MET A 117 2.78 1.01 0.46
C MET A 117 1.69 0.87 -0.58
N ILE A 118 0.60 1.61 -0.41
CA ILE A 118 -0.51 1.61 -1.36
C ILE A 118 -0.04 2.14 -2.72
N ASN A 119 0.68 3.24 -2.73
CA ASN A 119 1.13 3.87 -3.97
C ASN A 119 2.15 3.00 -4.71
N TYR A 120 3.10 2.38 -4.00
CA TYR A 120 4.02 1.44 -4.63
C TYR A 120 3.28 0.23 -5.21
N SER A 121 2.27 -0.25 -4.51
CA SER A 121 1.44 -1.35 -5.00
C SER A 121 0.68 -0.97 -6.25
N LEU A 122 0.13 0.24 -6.30
CA LEU A 122 -0.57 0.74 -7.48
C LEU A 122 0.37 0.88 -8.67
N PHE A 123 1.58 1.40 -8.47
CA PHE A 123 2.58 1.46 -9.53
C PHE A 123 2.94 0.07 -10.04
N GLY A 124 3.11 -0.88 -9.13
CA GLY A 124 3.38 -2.26 -9.50
C GLY A 124 2.25 -2.85 -10.33
N LEU A 125 1.00 -2.61 -9.94
CA LEU A 125 -0.17 -3.07 -10.70
C LEU A 125 -0.21 -2.46 -12.10
N ILE A 126 0.08 -1.17 -12.23
CA ILE A 126 0.11 -0.50 -13.53
C ILE A 126 1.15 -1.17 -14.43
N LYS A 127 2.32 -1.45 -13.91
CA LYS A 127 3.38 -2.09 -14.69
C LYS A 127 3.03 -3.53 -15.07
N ILE A 128 2.38 -4.27 -14.19
CA ILE A 128 1.92 -5.62 -14.48
C ILE A 128 0.86 -5.59 -15.59
N GLU A 129 -0.08 -4.64 -15.51
CA GLU A 129 -1.20 -4.54 -16.45
C GLU A 129 -0.77 -4.07 -17.84
N TYR A 130 0.12 -3.09 -17.91
CA TYR A 130 0.47 -2.44 -19.16
C TYR A 130 1.87 -2.78 -19.65
N GLY A 131 2.59 -3.59 -18.91
CA GLY A 131 3.95 -3.96 -19.24
C GLY A 131 4.95 -2.85 -18.88
N GLU A 132 6.18 -3.12 -19.15
CA GLU A 132 7.26 -2.21 -18.78
C GLU A 132 7.60 -1.23 -19.89
#